data_7dbe067363de64e90b37b4958eaa3577
#
_entry.id   7dbe067363de64e90b37b4958eaa3577
#
_cell.length_a   1.000
_cell.length_b   1.000
_cell.length_c   1.000
_cell.angle_alpha   90.00
_cell.angle_beta   90.00
_cell.angle_gamma   90.00
#
_symmetry.space_group_name_H-M   'P 1'
#
loop_
_entity.id
_entity.type
_entity.pdbx_description
1 polymer ?
#
loop_
_entity_poly.entity_id
_entity_poly.type
_entity_poly.pdbx_seq_one_letter_code
_entity_poly.pdbx_strand_id
1 'polypeptide(L)'
;SICGLLRPPARIVGGSVKFDGRELLSLPDDELNAIRGADIAMVVQNPRSSLDPLSRIGEQLVRIHQTHTGGSLEISRQKAMEMMNAVGIPDPQGRFTAWPHELSGGMAQRVLIAMALMNAPKLLIADEPTTGLDVTVQAQILDLLRDLVSRFDMASMIITHDLGIVAHYCDEV
;
A
#
# COMPACT_ATOMS: atom_id res chain seq x y z
N SER A 1 6.02 -12.46 6.05
CA SER A 1 5.32 -13.68 6.52
C SER A 1 3.84 -13.44 6.81
N ILE A 2 3.43 -12.29 7.37
CA ILE A 2 2.02 -11.98 7.69
C ILE A 2 1.10 -12.23 6.48
N CYS A 3 1.48 -11.72 5.32
CA CYS A 3 0.69 -11.90 4.09
C CYS A 3 0.92 -13.25 3.39
N GLY A 4 1.62 -14.22 3.99
CA GLY A 4 1.86 -15.54 3.38
C GLY A 4 2.66 -15.52 2.06
N LEU A 5 3.44 -14.47 1.78
CA LEU A 5 4.20 -14.29 0.53
C LEU A 5 5.63 -14.86 0.58
N LEU A 6 5.90 -15.77 1.51
CA LEU A 6 7.20 -16.43 1.59
C LEU A 6 7.39 -17.41 0.43
N ARG A 7 8.57 -17.33 -0.20
CA ARG A 7 8.96 -18.24 -1.28
C ARG A 7 9.98 -19.25 -0.76
N PRO A 8 9.95 -20.51 -1.22
CA PRO A 8 10.99 -21.47 -0.90
C PRO A 8 12.40 -20.92 -1.21
N PRO A 9 13.42 -21.21 -0.38
CA PRO A 9 13.41 -22.18 0.74
C PRO A 9 12.87 -21.62 2.08
N ALA A 10 12.43 -20.35 2.16
CA ALA A 10 11.91 -19.77 3.39
C ALA A 10 10.60 -20.43 3.81
N ARG A 11 10.46 -20.71 5.10
CA ARG A 11 9.25 -21.31 5.69
C ARG A 11 8.99 -20.75 7.08
N ILE A 12 7.73 -20.72 7.48
CA ILE A 12 7.34 -20.41 8.85
C ILE A 12 7.57 -21.67 9.69
N VAL A 13 8.38 -21.56 10.75
CA VAL A 13 8.72 -22.67 11.63
C VAL A 13 7.86 -22.72 12.89
N GLY A 14 7.10 -21.67 13.17
CA GLY A 14 6.21 -21.57 14.33
C GLY A 14 5.71 -20.14 14.52
N GLY A 15 4.84 -19.96 15.51
CA GLY A 15 4.21 -18.70 15.83
C GLY A 15 2.73 -18.66 15.47
N SER A 16 2.10 -17.51 15.69
CA SER A 16 0.69 -17.24 15.40
C SER A 16 0.56 -15.81 14.89
N VAL A 17 -0.26 -15.61 13.88
CA VAL A 17 -0.62 -14.28 13.34
C VAL A 17 -2.13 -14.20 13.30
N LYS A 18 -2.70 -13.37 14.18
CA LYS A 18 -4.15 -13.17 14.25
C LYS A 18 -4.53 -11.80 13.68
N PHE A 19 -5.53 -11.80 12.82
CA PHE A 19 -6.15 -10.60 12.27
C PHE A 19 -7.68 -10.71 12.43
N ASP A 20 -8.29 -9.74 13.08
CA ASP A 20 -9.73 -9.78 13.44
C ASP A 20 -10.13 -11.11 14.13
N GLY A 21 -9.28 -11.62 15.02
CA GLY A 21 -9.50 -12.89 15.74
C GLY A 21 -9.24 -14.17 14.91
N ARG A 22 -8.95 -14.07 13.61
CA ARG A 22 -8.68 -15.21 12.72
C ARG A 22 -7.17 -15.49 12.63
N GLU A 23 -6.77 -16.77 12.75
CA GLU A 23 -5.40 -17.19 12.56
C GLU A 23 -5.05 -17.23 11.07
N LEU A 24 -4.13 -16.35 10.62
CA LEU A 24 -3.79 -16.22 9.20
C LEU A 24 -2.89 -17.34 8.69
N LEU A 25 -2.01 -17.90 9.54
CA LEU A 25 -0.99 -18.88 9.10
C LEU A 25 -1.59 -20.23 8.71
N SER A 26 -2.82 -20.52 9.14
CA SER A 26 -3.53 -21.76 8.83
C SER A 26 -4.62 -21.59 7.77
N LEU A 27 -4.80 -20.39 7.23
CA LEU A 27 -5.80 -20.16 6.19
C LEU A 27 -5.39 -20.79 4.85
N PRO A 28 -6.34 -21.36 4.11
CA PRO A 28 -6.15 -21.70 2.71
C PRO A 28 -5.78 -20.49 1.85
N ASP A 29 -5.09 -20.71 0.75
CA ASP A 29 -4.61 -19.62 -0.11
C ASP A 29 -5.73 -18.76 -0.69
N ASP A 30 -6.89 -19.32 -1.00
CA ASP A 30 -8.06 -18.60 -1.49
C ASP A 30 -8.63 -17.64 -0.44
N GLU A 31 -8.74 -18.07 0.83
CA GLU A 31 -9.18 -17.22 1.93
C GLU A 31 -8.15 -16.12 2.23
N LEU A 32 -6.86 -16.46 2.18
CA LEU A 32 -5.80 -15.50 2.38
C LEU A 32 -5.74 -14.47 1.23
N ASN A 33 -6.02 -14.89 -0.01
CA ASN A 33 -6.12 -14.00 -1.16
C ASN A 33 -7.31 -13.04 -1.06
N ALA A 34 -8.42 -13.47 -0.45
CA ALA A 34 -9.57 -12.58 -0.21
C ALA A 34 -9.24 -11.45 0.79
N ILE A 35 -8.33 -11.70 1.73
CA ILE A 35 -7.87 -10.71 2.73
C ILE A 35 -6.80 -9.78 2.13
N ARG A 36 -5.89 -10.33 1.31
CA ARG A 36 -4.82 -9.56 0.67
C ARG A 36 -5.38 -8.49 -0.26
N GLY A 37 -4.96 -7.26 -0.07
CA GLY A 37 -5.38 -6.10 -0.87
C GLY A 37 -6.81 -5.61 -0.59
N ALA A 38 -7.62 -6.37 0.15
CA ALA A 38 -8.93 -5.94 0.64
C ALA A 38 -8.82 -5.44 2.09
N ASP A 39 -8.58 -6.35 3.04
CA ASP A 39 -8.49 -6.01 4.47
C ASP A 39 -7.07 -5.68 4.92
N ILE A 40 -6.06 -6.32 4.34
CA ILE A 40 -4.63 -6.08 4.62
C ILE A 40 -3.96 -5.62 3.33
N ALA A 41 -3.46 -4.41 3.32
CA ALA A 41 -2.67 -3.87 2.21
C ALA A 41 -1.20 -3.71 2.58
N MET A 42 -0.34 -3.70 1.57
CA MET A 42 1.10 -3.58 1.78
C MET A 42 1.70 -2.56 0.82
N VAL A 43 2.48 -1.64 1.36
CA VAL A 43 3.38 -0.75 0.61
C VAL A 43 4.79 -1.34 0.72
N VAL A 44 5.35 -1.73 -0.42
CA VAL A 44 6.65 -2.41 -0.48
C VAL A 44 7.80 -1.42 -0.72
N GLN A 45 9.01 -1.86 -0.40
CA GLN A 45 10.23 -1.07 -0.37
C GLN A 45 10.58 -0.35 -1.69
N ASN A 46 10.22 -0.87 -2.84
CA ASN A 46 10.74 -0.37 -4.12
C ASN A 46 9.60 0.09 -5.04
N PRO A 47 9.18 1.38 -5.00
CA PRO A 47 7.99 1.84 -5.70
C PRO A 47 8.06 1.65 -7.22
N ARG A 48 9.20 1.93 -7.84
CA ARG A 48 9.34 1.83 -9.30
C ARG A 48 9.26 0.40 -9.82
N SER A 49 9.80 -0.57 -9.09
CA SER A 49 9.75 -1.99 -9.48
C SER A 49 8.40 -2.64 -9.20
N SER A 50 7.57 -2.01 -8.40
CA SER A 50 6.23 -2.50 -8.03
C SER A 50 5.13 -2.00 -8.96
N LEU A 51 5.41 -0.97 -9.75
CA LEU A 51 4.52 -0.48 -10.80
C LEU A 51 4.76 -1.25 -12.09
N ASP A 52 3.68 -1.67 -12.75
CA ASP A 52 3.73 -2.29 -14.07
C ASP A 52 4.18 -1.25 -15.12
N PRO A 53 5.38 -1.37 -15.71
CA PRO A 53 5.90 -0.38 -16.64
C PRO A 53 5.12 -0.32 -17.97
N LEU A 54 4.32 -1.32 -18.26
CA LEU A 54 3.54 -1.46 -19.49
C LEU A 54 2.06 -1.05 -19.33
N SER A 55 1.71 -0.47 -18.17
CA SER A 55 0.35 -0.05 -17.86
C SER A 55 0.33 1.37 -17.30
N ARG A 56 -0.66 2.18 -17.65
CA ARG A 56 -0.81 3.55 -17.14
C ARG A 56 -1.18 3.52 -15.67
N ILE A 57 -0.81 4.57 -14.94
CA ILE A 57 -1.03 4.67 -13.49
C ILE A 57 -2.51 4.47 -13.12
N GLY A 58 -3.40 5.18 -13.80
CA GLY A 58 -4.83 5.07 -13.54
C GLY A 58 -5.41 3.69 -13.83
N GLU A 59 -4.91 3.00 -14.86
CA GLU A 59 -5.33 1.64 -15.20
C GLU A 59 -4.95 0.64 -14.10
N GLN A 60 -3.77 0.80 -13.51
CA GLN A 60 -3.31 -0.05 -12.40
C GLN A 60 -4.19 0.14 -11.17
N LEU A 61 -4.51 1.39 -10.80
CA LEU A 61 -5.43 1.69 -9.69
C LEU A 61 -6.82 1.10 -9.93
N VAL A 62 -7.38 1.32 -11.11
CA VAL A 62 -8.70 0.79 -11.50
C VAL A 62 -8.73 -0.73 -11.40
N ARG A 63 -7.70 -1.41 -11.92
CA ARG A 63 -7.59 -2.88 -11.89
C ARG A 63 -7.62 -3.42 -10.46
N ILE A 64 -6.89 -2.79 -9.54
CA ILE A 64 -6.88 -3.19 -8.12
C ILE A 64 -8.27 -3.13 -7.53
N HIS A 65 -9.00 -2.02 -7.73
CA HIS A 65 -10.35 -1.87 -7.21
C HIS A 65 -11.31 -2.91 -7.79
N GLN A 66 -11.28 -3.09 -9.13
CA GLN A 66 -12.15 -4.06 -9.80
C GLN A 66 -11.90 -5.50 -9.37
N THR A 67 -10.65 -5.87 -9.11
CA THR A 67 -10.28 -7.24 -8.68
C THR A 67 -10.95 -7.63 -7.37
N HIS A 68 -11.13 -6.69 -6.44
CA HIS A 68 -11.68 -6.99 -5.10
C HIS A 68 -13.17 -6.64 -4.96
N THR A 69 -13.66 -5.65 -5.70
CA THR A 69 -15.04 -5.17 -5.53
C THR A 69 -15.99 -5.64 -6.62
N GLY A 70 -15.46 -6.06 -7.78
CA GLY A 70 -16.28 -6.32 -8.99
C GLY A 70 -16.98 -5.06 -9.51
N GLY A 71 -16.60 -3.87 -9.04
CA GLY A 71 -17.23 -2.59 -9.36
C GLY A 71 -17.15 -2.23 -10.84
N SER A 72 -18.07 -1.36 -11.29
CA SER A 72 -18.03 -0.84 -12.65
C SER A 72 -16.76 -0.03 -12.92
N LEU A 73 -16.38 0.08 -14.20
CA LEU A 73 -15.22 0.88 -14.62
C LEU A 73 -15.34 2.34 -14.12
N GLU A 74 -16.53 2.91 -14.19
CA GLU A 74 -16.79 4.30 -13.79
C GLU A 74 -16.54 4.51 -12.30
N ILE A 75 -17.10 3.64 -11.45
CA ILE A 75 -16.90 3.69 -9.99
C ILE A 75 -15.41 3.51 -9.66
N SER A 76 -14.74 2.58 -10.33
CA SER A 76 -13.32 2.33 -10.10
C SER A 76 -12.43 3.51 -10.53
N ARG A 77 -12.77 4.20 -11.61
CA ARG A 77 -12.08 5.43 -12.04
C ARG A 77 -12.27 6.57 -11.03
N GLN A 78 -13.51 6.78 -10.57
CA GLN A 78 -13.80 7.78 -9.56
C GLN A 78 -12.99 7.50 -8.28
N LYS A 79 -12.98 6.24 -7.82
CA LYS A 79 -12.20 5.83 -6.65
C LYS A 79 -10.71 6.05 -6.83
N ALA A 80 -10.16 5.73 -8.00
CA ALA A 80 -8.76 5.98 -8.33
C ALA A 80 -8.43 7.47 -8.26
N MET A 81 -9.27 8.34 -8.81
CA MET A 81 -9.11 9.79 -8.73
C MET A 81 -9.17 10.30 -7.29
N GLU A 82 -10.11 9.79 -6.47
CA GLU A 82 -10.19 10.12 -5.04
C GLU A 82 -8.90 9.76 -4.31
N MET A 83 -8.35 8.57 -4.55
CA MET A 83 -7.12 8.11 -3.90
C MET A 83 -5.89 8.90 -4.37
N MET A 84 -5.78 9.21 -5.67
CA MET A 84 -4.71 10.06 -6.18
C MET A 84 -4.72 11.46 -5.56
N ASN A 85 -5.91 12.04 -5.35
CA ASN A 85 -6.07 13.29 -4.63
C ASN A 85 -5.71 13.14 -3.14
N ALA A 86 -6.17 12.08 -2.48
CA ALA A 86 -5.93 11.84 -1.06
C ALA A 86 -4.44 11.71 -0.73
N VAL A 87 -3.65 11.11 -1.62
CA VAL A 87 -2.18 11.00 -1.46
C VAL A 87 -1.42 12.23 -1.97
N GLY A 88 -2.12 13.27 -2.42
CA GLY A 88 -1.51 14.53 -2.86
C GLY A 88 -0.71 14.41 -4.17
N ILE A 89 -1.18 13.63 -5.14
CA ILE A 89 -0.62 13.63 -6.51
C ILE A 89 -1.00 14.97 -7.18
N PRO A 90 -0.02 15.75 -7.65
CA PRO A 90 -0.31 16.97 -8.41
C PRO A 90 -0.89 16.60 -9.78
N ASP A 91 -1.91 17.34 -10.24
CA ASP A 91 -2.62 17.08 -11.50
C ASP A 91 -3.05 15.59 -11.65
N PRO A 92 -3.98 15.10 -10.80
CA PRO A 92 -4.36 13.68 -10.83
C PRO A 92 -4.92 13.24 -12.19
N GLN A 93 -5.59 14.14 -12.92
CA GLN A 93 -6.13 13.81 -14.25
C GLN A 93 -5.04 13.57 -15.28
N GLY A 94 -4.04 14.45 -15.35
CA GLY A 94 -2.88 14.25 -16.22
C GLY A 94 -2.07 13.01 -15.81
N ARG A 95 -1.85 12.83 -14.51
CA ARG A 95 -1.09 11.69 -13.98
C ARG A 95 -1.85 10.36 -14.09
N PHE A 96 -3.15 10.36 -14.18
CA PHE A 96 -3.94 9.15 -14.43
C PHE A 96 -3.52 8.45 -15.74
N THR A 97 -3.17 9.21 -16.75
CA THR A 97 -2.72 8.70 -18.06
C THR A 97 -1.21 8.58 -18.19
N ALA A 98 -0.44 8.97 -17.16
CA ALA A 98 1.01 8.88 -17.16
C ALA A 98 1.49 7.41 -17.04
N TRP A 99 2.72 7.19 -17.50
CA TRP A 99 3.43 5.93 -17.34
C TRP A 99 4.30 5.97 -16.07
N PRO A 100 4.62 4.82 -15.45
CA PRO A 100 5.46 4.77 -14.26
C PRO A 100 6.82 5.48 -14.39
N HIS A 101 7.46 5.43 -15.56
CA HIS A 101 8.75 6.06 -15.80
C HIS A 101 8.71 7.60 -15.84
N GLU A 102 7.52 8.19 -15.98
CA GLU A 102 7.30 9.64 -15.95
C GLU A 102 7.19 10.18 -14.52
N LEU A 103 7.19 9.31 -13.50
CA LEU A 103 7.05 9.70 -12.10
C LEU A 103 8.40 9.88 -11.41
N SER A 104 8.51 10.90 -10.55
CA SER A 104 9.59 10.97 -9.56
C SER A 104 9.48 9.85 -8.53
N GLY A 105 10.55 9.58 -7.76
CA GLY A 105 10.52 8.57 -6.70
C GLY A 105 9.41 8.81 -5.68
N GLY A 106 9.27 10.03 -5.18
CA GLY A 106 8.22 10.40 -4.23
C GLY A 106 6.81 10.30 -4.83
N MET A 107 6.63 10.62 -6.12
CA MET A 107 5.34 10.41 -6.80
C MET A 107 5.01 8.93 -6.97
N ALA A 108 5.97 8.10 -7.35
CA ALA A 108 5.79 6.66 -7.45
C ALA A 108 5.41 6.05 -6.09
N GLN A 109 6.03 6.53 -5.00
CA GLN A 109 5.68 6.11 -3.65
C GLN A 109 4.25 6.49 -3.28
N ARG A 110 3.83 7.74 -3.58
CA ARG A 110 2.44 8.18 -3.37
C ARG A 110 1.44 7.33 -4.17
N VAL A 111 1.78 6.96 -5.39
CA VAL A 111 0.95 6.05 -6.20
C VAL A 111 0.83 4.67 -5.57
N LEU A 112 1.92 4.09 -5.03
CA LEU A 112 1.83 2.81 -4.31
C LEU A 112 0.95 2.91 -3.06
N ILE A 113 1.05 4.01 -2.31
CA ILE A 113 0.17 4.26 -1.17
C ILE A 113 -1.29 4.36 -1.65
N ALA A 114 -1.56 5.09 -2.73
CA ALA A 114 -2.91 5.14 -3.31
C ALA A 114 -3.43 3.76 -3.71
N MET A 115 -2.59 2.93 -4.33
CA MET A 115 -2.93 1.54 -4.70
C MET A 115 -3.28 0.69 -3.47
N ALA A 116 -2.50 0.81 -2.40
CA ALA A 116 -2.74 0.09 -1.16
C ALA A 116 -4.09 0.49 -0.51
N LEU A 117 -4.51 1.74 -0.67
CA LEU A 117 -5.74 2.28 -0.07
C LEU A 117 -6.99 2.13 -0.93
N MET A 118 -6.87 1.59 -2.15
CA MET A 118 -8.01 1.51 -3.10
C MET A 118 -9.24 0.81 -2.53
N ASN A 119 -9.03 -0.19 -1.68
CA ASN A 119 -10.11 -1.01 -1.11
C ASN A 119 -10.38 -0.69 0.37
N ALA A 120 -9.88 0.44 0.88
CA ALA A 120 -10.05 0.87 2.28
C ALA A 120 -9.66 -0.24 3.30
N PRO A 121 -8.40 -0.69 3.31
CA PRO A 121 -7.96 -1.78 4.17
C PRO A 121 -8.06 -1.40 5.65
N LYS A 122 -8.21 -2.40 6.52
CA LYS A 122 -8.16 -2.22 7.98
C LYS A 122 -6.73 -2.14 8.51
N LEU A 123 -5.77 -2.76 7.80
CA LEU A 123 -4.36 -2.77 8.15
C LEU A 123 -3.50 -2.41 6.95
N LEU A 124 -2.66 -1.40 7.12
CA LEU A 124 -1.62 -1.04 6.16
C LEU A 124 -0.25 -1.47 6.70
N ILE A 125 0.44 -2.34 5.98
CA ILE A 125 1.84 -2.70 6.26
C ILE A 125 2.73 -1.89 5.34
N ALA A 126 3.60 -1.05 5.91
CA ALA A 126 4.57 -0.25 5.17
C ALA A 126 5.98 -0.79 5.40
N ASP A 127 6.53 -1.45 4.40
CA ASP A 127 7.86 -2.07 4.45
C ASP A 127 8.89 -1.12 3.85
N GLU A 128 9.70 -0.49 4.73
CA GLU A 128 10.71 0.51 4.37
C GLU A 128 10.14 1.61 3.45
N PRO A 129 9.03 2.27 3.80
CA PRO A 129 8.26 3.10 2.87
C PRO A 129 9.00 4.35 2.37
N THR A 130 10.15 4.67 2.94
CA THR A 130 10.93 5.88 2.61
C THR A 130 12.30 5.58 2.03
N THR A 131 12.66 4.31 1.89
CA THR A 131 13.98 3.91 1.36
C THR A 131 14.19 4.44 -0.06
N GLY A 132 15.36 5.04 -0.30
CA GLY A 132 15.74 5.60 -1.60
C GLY A 132 15.13 6.97 -1.93
N LEU A 133 14.48 7.61 -0.97
CA LEU A 133 13.97 8.98 -1.07
C LEU A 133 14.90 9.94 -0.32
N ASP A 134 14.94 11.19 -0.74
CA ASP A 134 15.62 12.24 0.02
C ASP A 134 14.90 12.57 1.33
N VAL A 135 15.62 13.13 2.31
CA VAL A 135 15.13 13.35 3.68
C VAL A 135 13.84 14.17 3.73
N THR A 136 13.72 15.15 2.86
CA THR A 136 12.52 16.01 2.81
C THR A 136 11.31 15.23 2.32
N VAL A 137 11.48 14.44 1.28
CA VAL A 137 10.41 13.58 0.74
C VAL A 137 10.07 12.44 1.72
N GLN A 138 11.07 11.88 2.43
CA GLN A 138 10.82 10.89 3.48
C GLN A 138 9.85 11.42 4.55
N ALA A 139 10.12 12.61 5.09
CA ALA A 139 9.24 13.23 6.08
C ALA A 139 7.82 13.43 5.52
N GLN A 140 7.69 13.93 4.29
CA GLN A 140 6.40 14.11 3.63
C GLN A 140 5.62 12.80 3.45
N ILE A 141 6.30 11.69 3.15
CA ILE A 141 5.65 10.38 3.00
C ILE A 141 5.18 9.83 4.35
N LEU A 142 5.98 10.00 5.41
CA LEU A 142 5.60 9.55 6.75
C LEU A 142 4.45 10.37 7.33
N ASP A 143 4.47 11.68 7.17
CA ASP A 143 3.35 12.56 7.54
C ASP A 143 2.08 12.18 6.78
N LEU A 144 2.20 11.96 5.47
CA LEU A 144 1.09 11.48 4.64
C LEU A 144 0.51 10.17 5.16
N LEU A 145 1.36 9.17 5.49
CA LEU A 145 0.90 7.88 6.01
C LEU A 145 0.15 8.06 7.32
N ARG A 146 0.68 8.86 8.26
CA ARG A 146 0.01 9.16 9.54
C ARG A 146 -1.36 9.81 9.34
N ASP A 147 -1.45 10.81 8.45
CA ASP A 147 -2.70 11.50 8.16
C ASP A 147 -3.74 10.56 7.51
N LEU A 148 -3.30 9.68 6.59
CA LEU A 148 -4.16 8.69 5.95
C LEU A 148 -4.66 7.62 6.93
N VAL A 149 -3.79 7.14 7.83
CA VAL A 149 -4.16 6.19 8.90
C VAL A 149 -5.27 6.76 9.75
N SER A 150 -5.13 8.01 10.21
CA SER A 150 -6.17 8.70 10.98
C SER A 150 -7.45 8.94 10.16
N ARG A 151 -7.32 9.38 8.91
CA ARG A 151 -8.46 9.72 8.05
C ARG A 151 -9.31 8.52 7.66
N PHE A 152 -8.68 7.36 7.45
CA PHE A 152 -9.35 6.13 7.01
C PHE A 152 -9.65 5.18 8.16
N ASP A 153 -9.38 5.57 9.41
CA ASP A 153 -9.62 4.77 10.63
C ASP A 153 -9.05 3.35 10.51
N MET A 154 -7.78 3.25 10.09
CA MET A 154 -7.09 1.98 9.89
C MET A 154 -5.90 1.86 10.83
N ALA A 155 -5.47 0.63 11.11
CA ALA A 155 -4.19 0.37 11.77
C ALA A 155 -3.04 0.43 10.74
N SER A 156 -1.83 0.78 11.20
CA SER A 156 -0.63 0.70 10.37
C SER A 156 0.50 -0.03 11.10
N MET A 157 1.30 -0.75 10.32
CA MET A 157 2.54 -1.38 10.77
C MET A 157 3.67 -0.88 9.90
N ILE A 158 4.63 -0.18 10.49
CA ILE A 158 5.82 0.31 9.79
C ILE A 158 6.98 -0.63 10.09
N ILE A 159 7.59 -1.19 9.06
CA ILE A 159 8.85 -1.95 9.16
C ILE A 159 9.95 -1.01 8.73
N THR A 160 10.91 -0.74 9.63
CA THR A 160 12.02 0.18 9.37
C THR A 160 13.23 -0.16 10.22
N HIS A 161 14.41 0.22 9.75
CA HIS A 161 15.65 0.19 10.51
C HIS A 161 16.01 1.56 11.12
N ASP A 162 15.19 2.60 10.89
CA ASP A 162 15.41 3.96 11.39
C ASP A 162 14.66 4.18 12.70
N LEU A 163 15.41 4.25 13.81
CA LEU A 163 14.86 4.50 15.14
C LEU A 163 14.22 5.90 15.28
N GLY A 164 14.62 6.86 14.45
CA GLY A 164 14.00 8.18 14.42
C GLY A 164 12.57 8.13 13.91
N ILE A 165 12.31 7.28 12.90
CA ILE A 165 10.95 7.03 12.41
C ILE A 165 10.11 6.38 13.52
N VAL A 166 10.64 5.35 14.16
CA VAL A 166 9.94 4.65 15.27
C VAL A 166 9.56 5.63 16.37
N ALA A 167 10.50 6.45 16.81
CA ALA A 167 10.27 7.41 17.91
C ALA A 167 9.24 8.51 17.59
N HIS A 168 9.07 8.87 16.30
CA HIS A 168 8.21 9.98 15.88
C HIS A 168 6.83 9.57 15.37
N TYR A 169 6.72 8.37 14.79
CA TYR A 169 5.55 7.95 14.03
C TYR A 169 4.86 6.69 14.56
N CYS A 170 5.46 5.98 15.53
CA CYS A 170 4.88 4.76 16.08
C CYS A 170 4.39 4.99 17.50
N ASP A 171 3.20 4.51 17.82
CA ASP A 171 2.61 4.54 19.16
C ASP A 171 3.12 3.35 20.00
N GLU A 172 3.41 2.21 19.33
CA GLU A 172 3.93 0.97 19.94
C GLU A 172 5.09 0.42 19.11
N VAL A 173 6.01 -0.33 19.76
CA VAL A 173 7.21 -0.93 19.16
C VAL A 173 7.34 -2.39 19.53
#